data_23b3f4fa47e43b3a0921870ea4900630
#
_entry.id   23b3f4fa47e43b3a0921870ea4900630
#
_cell.length_a   1.000
_cell.length_b   1.000
_cell.length_c   1.000
_cell.angle_alpha   90.00
_cell.angle_beta   90.00
_cell.angle_gamma   90.00
#
_symmetry.space_group_name_H-M   'P 1'
#
loop_
_entity.id
_entity.type
_entity.pdbx_description
1 polymer ?
#
loop_
_entity_poly.entity_id
_entity_poly.type
_entity_poly.pdbx_seq_one_letter_code
_entity_poly.pdbx_strand_id
1 'polypeptide(L)' 'QRVQQAYLLLFAREPDAEELRAALEFTATQTAAAGGTAEAEQTVWAEYLQALLGLSEFVTLD' A
#
# COMPACT_ATOMS: atom_id res chain seq x y z
N GLN A 1 7.03 -8.46 -5.16
CA GLN A 1 6.94 -7.47 -4.08
C GLN A 1 5.54 -6.87 -4.08
N ARG A 2 4.90 -6.81 -2.91
CA ARG A 2 3.47 -6.48 -2.80
C ARG A 2 3.12 -5.07 -3.29
N VAL A 3 3.95 -4.09 -2.95
CA VAL A 3 3.67 -2.71 -3.35
C VAL A 3 3.73 -2.58 -4.87
N GLN A 4 4.71 -3.20 -5.49
CA GLN A 4 4.86 -3.15 -6.94
C GLN A 4 3.66 -3.81 -7.62
N GLN A 5 3.21 -4.95 -7.11
CA GLN A 5 2.05 -5.63 -7.68
C GLN A 5 0.78 -4.80 -7.54
N ALA A 6 0.60 -4.17 -6.39
CA ALA A 6 -0.57 -3.33 -6.16
C ALA A 6 -0.59 -2.15 -7.14
N TYR A 7 0.56 -1.51 -7.35
CA TYR A 7 0.63 -0.40 -8.29
C TYR A 7 0.35 -0.84 -9.72
N LEU A 8 0.86 -2.01 -10.12
CA LEU A 8 0.60 -2.52 -11.45
C LEU A 8 -0.88 -2.81 -11.66
N LEU A 9 -1.55 -3.38 -10.66
CA LEU A 9 -2.95 -3.69 -10.77
C LEU A 9 -3.85 -2.45 -10.77
N LEU A 10 -3.52 -1.47 -9.94
CA LEU A 10 -4.40 -0.31 -9.75
C LEU A 10 -4.06 0.85 -10.69
N PHE A 11 -2.79 1.04 -11.00
CA PHE A 11 -2.35 2.21 -11.76
C PHE A 11 -1.68 1.84 -13.08
N ALA A 12 -1.52 0.56 -13.37
CA ALA A 12 -0.89 0.05 -14.58
C ALA A 12 0.55 0.56 -14.75
N ARG A 13 1.24 0.80 -13.64
CA ARG A 13 2.64 1.22 -13.63
C ARG A 13 3.31 0.77 -12.35
N GLU A 14 4.62 0.74 -12.35
CA GLU A 14 5.38 0.47 -11.13
C GLU A 14 5.53 1.75 -10.31
N PRO A 15 5.64 1.64 -8.98
CA PRO A 15 5.89 2.80 -8.15
C PRO A 15 7.31 3.31 -8.37
N ASP A 16 7.52 4.62 -8.25
CA ASP A 16 8.88 5.14 -8.26
C ASP A 16 9.56 4.87 -6.91
N ALA A 17 10.85 5.23 -6.81
CA ALA A 17 11.63 4.92 -5.61
C ALA A 17 11.05 5.58 -4.35
N GLU A 18 10.57 6.80 -4.48
CA GLU A 18 9.99 7.50 -3.34
C GLU A 18 8.66 6.90 -2.92
N GLU A 19 7.82 6.53 -3.88
CA GLU A 19 6.55 5.90 -3.61
C GLU A 19 6.75 4.55 -2.93
N LEU A 20 7.70 3.77 -3.43
CA LEU A 20 8.00 2.47 -2.84
C LEU A 20 8.51 2.61 -1.42
N ARG A 21 9.45 3.54 -1.20
CA ARG A 21 9.99 3.75 0.13
C ARG A 21 8.93 4.22 1.10
N ALA A 22 8.10 5.17 0.70
CA ALA A 22 7.03 5.67 1.55
C ALA A 22 6.05 4.58 1.94
N ALA A 23 5.70 3.71 0.98
CA ALA A 23 4.78 2.61 1.25
C ALA A 23 5.38 1.60 2.22
N LEU A 24 6.66 1.26 2.04
CA LEU A 24 7.33 0.32 2.93
C LEU A 24 7.48 0.89 4.33
N GLU A 25 7.83 2.17 4.45
CA GLU A 25 7.93 2.83 5.74
C GLU A 25 6.57 2.89 6.43
N PHE A 26 5.53 3.25 5.70
CA PHE A 26 4.19 3.33 6.25
C PHE A 26 3.73 1.99 6.80
N THR A 27 3.85 0.93 5.99
CA THR A 27 3.39 -0.38 6.41
C THR A 27 4.22 -0.93 7.56
N ALA A 28 5.54 -0.70 7.55
CA ALA A 28 6.40 -1.15 8.65
C ALA A 28 6.08 -0.41 9.95
N THR A 29 5.87 0.90 9.88
CA THR A 29 5.56 1.71 11.05
C THR A 29 4.20 1.30 11.64
N GLN A 30 3.20 1.15 10.80
CA GLN A 30 1.86 0.77 11.25
C GLN A 30 1.84 -0.65 11.82
N THR A 31 2.58 -1.56 11.20
CA THR A 31 2.66 -2.93 11.69
C THR A 31 3.31 -2.98 13.06
N ALA A 32 4.38 -2.23 13.26
CA ALA A 32 5.05 -2.15 14.55
C ALA A 32 4.13 -1.54 15.61
N ALA A 33 3.39 -0.49 15.26
CA ALA A 33 2.45 0.16 16.18
C ALA A 33 1.31 -0.78 16.57
N ALA A 34 0.94 -1.70 15.67
CA ALA A 34 -0.15 -2.65 15.92
C ALA A 34 0.33 -3.94 16.59
N GLY A 35 1.58 -4.00 17.01
CA GLY A 35 2.13 -5.15 17.73
C GLY A 35 3.13 -5.99 16.98
N GLY A 36 3.37 -5.72 15.71
CA GLY A 36 4.41 -6.38 14.93
C GLY A 36 4.12 -7.84 14.59
N THR A 37 2.87 -8.29 14.72
CA THR A 37 2.52 -9.67 14.41
C THR A 37 2.19 -9.85 12.94
N ALA A 38 2.13 -11.11 12.49
CA ALA A 38 1.72 -11.41 11.12
C ALA A 38 0.28 -10.94 10.87
N GLU A 39 -0.59 -11.06 11.87
CA GLU A 39 -1.97 -10.59 11.74
C GLU A 39 -2.02 -9.08 11.60
N ALA A 40 -1.21 -8.36 12.38
CA ALA A 40 -1.13 -6.91 12.27
C ALA A 40 -0.63 -6.51 10.88
N GLU A 41 0.35 -7.21 10.36
CA GLU A 41 0.88 -6.95 9.02
C GLU A 41 -0.22 -7.10 7.97
N GLN A 42 -1.00 -8.16 8.04
CA GLN A 42 -2.11 -8.37 7.10
C GLN A 42 -3.15 -7.27 7.19
N THR A 43 -3.48 -6.84 8.40
CA THR A 43 -4.44 -5.76 8.61
C THR A 43 -3.94 -4.46 8.00
N VAL A 44 -2.67 -4.13 8.25
CA VAL A 44 -2.06 -2.92 7.71
C VAL A 44 -2.05 -2.95 6.18
N TRP A 45 -1.71 -4.11 5.59
CA TRP A 45 -1.74 -4.25 4.13
C TRP A 45 -3.13 -4.05 3.57
N ALA A 46 -4.16 -4.60 4.23
CA ALA A 46 -5.53 -4.42 3.78
C ALA A 46 -5.92 -2.93 3.80
N GLU A 47 -5.55 -2.22 4.87
CA GLU A 47 -5.82 -0.79 4.95
C GLU A 47 -5.08 0.00 3.88
N TYR A 48 -3.82 -0.35 3.63
CA TYR A 48 -3.03 0.30 2.60
C TYR A 48 -3.63 0.09 1.22
N LEU A 49 -4.05 -1.13 0.92
CA LEU A 49 -4.68 -1.43 -0.36
C LEU A 49 -6.01 -0.70 -0.54
N GLN A 50 -6.77 -0.54 0.54
CA GLN A 50 -8.00 0.25 0.47
C GLN A 50 -7.72 1.70 0.16
N ALA A 51 -6.66 2.25 0.73
CA ALA A 51 -6.27 3.63 0.45
C ALA A 51 -5.87 3.80 -1.02
N LEU A 52 -5.10 2.85 -1.55
CA LEU A 52 -4.72 2.87 -2.95
C LEU A 52 -5.94 2.73 -3.87
N LEU A 53 -6.85 1.85 -3.50
CA LEU A 53 -8.07 1.64 -4.29
C LEU A 53 -8.90 2.91 -4.34
N GLY A 54 -9.01 3.63 -3.23
CA GLY A 54 -9.70 4.90 -3.19
C GLY A 54 -9.09 5.92 -4.12
N LEU A 55 -7.75 5.99 -4.16
CA LEU A 55 -7.05 6.87 -5.09
C LEU A 55 -7.29 6.47 -6.54
N SER A 56 -7.28 5.15 -6.80
CA SER A 56 -7.52 4.63 -8.13
C SER A 56 -8.92 4.97 -8.62
N GLU A 57 -9.92 4.86 -7.76
CA GLU A 57 -11.29 5.21 -8.11
C GLU A 57 -11.41 6.70 -8.42
N PHE A 58 -10.73 7.53 -7.65
CA PHE A 58 -10.74 8.96 -7.87
C PHE A 58 -10.15 9.31 -9.24
N VAL A 59 -9.03 8.69 -9.58
CA VAL A 59 -8.39 8.90 -10.88
C VAL A 59 -9.28 8.40 -12.01
N THR A 60 -9.97 7.30 -11.82
CA THR A 60 -10.83 6.73 -12.85
C THR A 60 -11.99 7.64 -13.19
N LEU A 61 -12.49 8.42 -12.23
CA LEU A 61 -13.59 9.33 -12.46
C LEU A 61 -13.21 10.54 -13.31
N ASP A 62 -11.93 10.82 -13.39
CA ASP A 62 -11.45 11.91 -14.22
C ASP A 62 -11.45 11.53 -15.70
#